data_ba68f78ead76b91219bd43c1f8b0096d
#
_entry.id   ba68f78ead76b91219bd43c1f8b0096d
#
_cell.length_a   1.000
_cell.length_b   1.000
_cell.length_c   1.000
_cell.angle_alpha   90.00
_cell.angle_beta   90.00
_cell.angle_gamma   90.00
#
_symmetry.space_group_name_H-M   'P 1'
#
loop_
_entity.id
_entity.type
_entity.pdbx_description
1 polymer ?
#
loop_
_entity_poly.entity_id
_entity_poly.type
_entity_poly.pdbx_seq_one_letter_code
_entity_poly.pdbx_strand_id
1 'polypeptide(L)'
;MKRRFDAFLEAHGATVHVREGYGTTECVTASCLTPYNQEREGSIGLPYPDTYYQICAVGTNDEVPYGELGEICLRGPSVMIGYLNHKEENANTLRTHSDGHVWLHTGDLGSMDKDGFIYFKQRIKRMIVTSGYNVYPSQLENIIDGHDAVQMSCVIGVKDPYKMEKVLAYVVLRDGFEPSEELRQDILNYCKKHIAKYAMPYTIEFRSELPKTLVGKIAYTVLEKEANADLAKELVS
;
A
#
# COMPACT_ATOMS: atom_id res chain seq x y z
N MET A 1 -12.41 6.54 -0.89
CA MET A 1 -13.25 6.20 0.31
C MET A 1 -13.57 7.44 1.13
N LYS A 2 -12.59 8.24 1.63
CA LYS A 2 -12.77 9.44 2.46
C LYS A 2 -13.82 10.40 1.90
N ARG A 3 -13.68 10.89 0.67
CA ARG A 3 -14.64 11.83 0.03
C ARG A 3 -16.08 11.34 0.05
N ARG A 4 -16.32 10.02 -0.18
CA ARG A 4 -17.68 9.46 -0.16
C ARG A 4 -18.26 9.44 1.26
N PHE A 5 -17.40 9.21 2.26
CA PHE A 5 -17.83 9.20 3.65
C PHE A 5 -18.08 10.62 4.16
N ASP A 6 -17.22 11.59 3.79
CA ASP A 6 -17.43 13.00 4.11
C ASP A 6 -18.74 13.52 3.50
N ALA A 7 -19.03 13.21 2.22
CA ALA A 7 -20.29 13.56 1.58
C ALA A 7 -21.50 12.93 2.27
N PHE A 8 -21.36 11.67 2.74
CA PHE A 8 -22.41 11.03 3.52
C PHE A 8 -22.64 11.72 4.86
N LEU A 9 -21.59 12.07 5.57
CA LEU A 9 -21.66 12.79 6.86
C LEU A 9 -22.35 14.17 6.68
N GLU A 10 -21.93 14.92 5.67
CA GLU A 10 -22.53 16.22 5.34
C GLU A 10 -24.01 16.11 4.99
N ALA A 11 -24.40 15.14 4.17
CA ALA A 11 -25.79 14.88 3.81
C ALA A 11 -26.69 14.51 5.00
N HIS A 12 -26.08 14.05 6.11
CA HIS A 12 -26.77 13.72 7.36
C HIS A 12 -26.59 14.78 8.47
N GLY A 13 -26.12 15.97 8.08
CA GLY A 13 -26.02 17.14 8.99
C GLY A 13 -24.82 17.08 9.96
N ALA A 14 -23.85 16.22 9.72
CA ALA A 14 -22.62 16.20 10.52
C ALA A 14 -21.71 17.41 10.15
N THR A 15 -21.07 17.99 11.16
CA THR A 15 -20.12 19.11 11.01
C THR A 15 -18.67 18.65 11.13
N VAL A 16 -18.44 17.32 11.11
CA VAL A 16 -17.12 16.70 11.22
C VAL A 16 -16.73 16.03 9.91
N HIS A 17 -15.43 15.96 9.64
CA HIS A 17 -14.85 15.27 8.49
C HIS A 17 -14.02 14.08 8.95
N VAL A 18 -13.87 13.09 8.06
CA VAL A 18 -12.98 11.96 8.28
C VAL A 18 -11.54 12.45 8.34
N ARG A 19 -10.84 12.13 9.41
CA ARG A 19 -9.43 12.43 9.58
C ARG A 19 -8.62 11.16 9.33
N GLU A 20 -7.63 11.28 8.46
CA GLU A 20 -6.71 10.18 8.15
C GLU A 20 -5.55 10.19 9.14
N GLY A 21 -5.11 9.02 9.52
CA GLY A 21 -3.97 8.81 10.40
C GLY A 21 -3.19 7.56 10.01
N TYR A 22 -2.02 7.42 10.59
CA TYR A 22 -1.14 6.29 10.32
C TYR A 22 -0.45 5.83 11.60
N GLY A 23 -0.16 4.54 11.62
CA GLY A 23 0.65 3.92 12.64
C GLY A 23 0.81 2.44 12.39
N THR A 24 1.72 1.84 13.12
CA THR A 24 2.04 0.42 13.07
C THR A 24 1.94 -0.18 14.47
N THR A 25 1.86 -1.51 14.56
CA THR A 25 1.90 -2.22 15.85
C THR A 25 3.19 -1.89 16.62
N GLU A 26 4.27 -1.69 15.91
CA GLU A 26 5.60 -1.38 16.43
C GLU A 26 5.71 0.02 17.07
N CYS A 27 4.71 0.90 16.85
CA CYS A 27 4.63 2.21 17.50
C CYS A 27 3.26 2.45 18.20
N VAL A 28 2.65 1.38 18.74
CA VAL A 28 1.38 1.45 19.52
C VAL A 28 0.23 2.04 18.69
N THR A 29 0.04 1.54 17.47
CA THR A 29 -1.07 1.80 16.53
C THR A 29 -1.10 3.15 15.85
N ALA A 30 -0.95 4.29 16.53
CA ALA A 30 -1.05 5.61 15.92
C ALA A 30 0.18 6.46 16.21
N SER A 31 0.77 7.06 15.19
CA SER A 31 1.95 7.92 15.28
C SER A 31 1.80 9.26 14.57
N CYS A 32 0.79 9.40 13.69
CA CYS A 32 0.41 10.67 13.09
C CYS A 32 -1.09 10.73 12.80
N LEU A 33 -1.62 11.93 12.65
CA LEU A 33 -3.03 12.18 12.34
C LEU A 33 -3.19 13.51 11.60
N THR A 34 -4.14 13.59 10.69
CA THR A 34 -4.55 14.86 10.06
C THR A 34 -5.01 15.85 11.15
N PRO A 35 -4.42 17.05 11.26
CA PRO A 35 -4.86 18.08 12.19
C PRO A 35 -6.31 18.51 11.91
N TYR A 36 -6.99 19.01 12.95
CA TYR A 36 -8.39 19.41 12.82
C TYR A 36 -8.60 20.54 11.82
N ASN A 37 -7.69 21.51 11.79
CA ASN A 37 -7.81 22.75 10.99
C ASN A 37 -6.86 22.78 9.77
N GLN A 38 -6.16 21.70 9.48
CA GLN A 38 -5.18 21.66 8.39
C GLN A 38 -5.26 20.32 7.69
N GLU A 39 -6.13 20.25 6.70
CA GLU A 39 -6.25 19.05 5.88
C GLU A 39 -5.41 19.19 4.60
N ARG A 40 -4.71 18.10 4.25
CA ARG A 40 -4.04 17.96 2.95
C ARG A 40 -4.46 16.67 2.30
N GLU A 41 -5.00 16.77 1.10
CA GLU A 41 -5.49 15.61 0.35
C GLU A 41 -4.38 14.59 0.12
N GLY A 42 -4.68 13.33 0.43
CA GLY A 42 -3.75 12.20 0.28
C GLY A 42 -2.68 12.11 1.37
N SER A 43 -2.64 13.04 2.33
CA SER A 43 -1.75 12.97 3.48
C SER A 43 -2.39 12.15 4.61
N ILE A 44 -1.56 11.41 5.33
CA ILE A 44 -1.90 10.73 6.58
C ILE A 44 -1.71 11.61 7.82
N GLY A 45 -1.40 12.90 7.61
CA GLY A 45 -1.32 13.93 8.66
C GLY A 45 0.08 14.29 9.11
N LEU A 46 0.14 14.90 10.29
CA LEU A 46 1.36 15.31 10.98
C LEU A 46 1.68 14.36 12.13
N PRO A 47 2.97 14.19 12.48
CA PRO A 47 3.39 13.43 13.65
C PRO A 47 2.71 13.91 14.94
N TYR A 48 2.47 12.99 15.87
CA TYR A 48 2.08 13.34 17.22
C TYR A 48 3.23 14.04 17.98
N PRO A 49 2.94 14.76 19.06
CA PRO A 49 3.99 15.28 19.95
C PRO A 49 4.99 14.20 20.34
N ASP A 50 6.26 14.57 20.43
CA ASP A 50 7.39 13.68 20.74
C ASP A 50 7.62 12.51 19.77
N THR A 51 6.94 12.53 18.62
CA THR A 51 7.15 11.57 17.52
C THR A 51 7.81 12.29 16.35
N TYR A 52 8.92 11.74 15.88
CA TYR A 52 9.72 12.29 14.79
C TYR A 52 9.64 11.37 13.59
N TYR A 53 9.55 11.94 12.40
CA TYR A 53 9.53 11.23 11.14
C TYR A 53 10.73 11.63 10.28
N GLN A 54 11.23 10.66 9.55
CA GLN A 54 12.26 10.81 8.55
C GLN A 54 11.91 9.93 7.36
N ILE A 55 12.18 10.41 6.16
CA ILE A 55 12.03 9.59 4.95
C ILE A 55 13.44 9.22 4.50
N CYS A 56 13.74 7.92 4.49
CA CYS A 56 15.07 7.41 4.16
C CYS A 56 15.08 6.72 2.80
N ALA A 57 16.21 6.80 2.11
CA ALA A 57 16.41 5.99 0.91
C ALA A 57 16.27 4.51 1.27
N VAL A 58 15.49 3.76 0.48
CA VAL A 58 15.13 2.37 0.79
C VAL A 58 16.39 1.51 0.99
N GLY A 59 16.43 0.81 2.11
CA GLY A 59 17.56 -0.05 2.48
C GLY A 59 18.73 0.67 3.14
N THR A 60 18.68 1.99 3.34
CA THR A 60 19.69 2.80 3.98
C THR A 60 19.14 3.54 5.21
N ASN A 61 20.00 4.29 5.90
CA ASN A 61 19.61 5.23 6.96
C ASN A 61 19.70 6.69 6.51
N ASP A 62 19.93 6.94 5.21
CA ASP A 62 20.15 8.27 4.65
C ASP A 62 18.82 8.93 4.34
N GLU A 63 18.60 10.12 4.90
CA GLU A 63 17.40 10.92 4.65
C GLU A 63 17.37 11.43 3.22
N VAL A 64 16.18 11.35 2.58
CA VAL A 64 15.96 11.92 1.26
C VAL A 64 15.35 13.32 1.36
N PRO A 65 15.52 14.19 0.33
CA PRO A 65 14.90 15.50 0.28
C PRO A 65 13.37 15.47 0.40
N TYR A 66 12.80 16.58 0.90
CA TYR A 66 11.34 16.73 0.98
C TYR A 66 10.67 16.51 -0.38
N GLY A 67 9.61 15.72 -0.39
CA GLY A 67 8.83 15.35 -1.58
C GLY A 67 9.35 14.12 -2.31
N GLU A 68 10.55 13.65 -2.01
CA GLU A 68 11.08 12.41 -2.57
C GLU A 68 10.50 11.18 -1.85
N LEU A 69 10.42 10.07 -2.59
CA LEU A 69 9.95 8.80 -2.06
C LEU A 69 11.07 8.04 -1.37
N GLY A 70 10.78 7.52 -0.18
CA GLY A 70 11.66 6.66 0.57
C GLY A 70 10.90 5.84 1.61
N GLU A 71 11.61 5.12 2.44
CA GLU A 71 11.05 4.39 3.57
C GLU A 71 10.66 5.37 4.67
N ILE A 72 9.44 5.23 5.18
CA ILE A 72 8.98 5.99 6.36
C ILE A 72 9.69 5.42 7.57
N CYS A 73 10.52 6.25 8.21
CA CYS A 73 11.19 5.94 9.47
C CYS A 73 10.65 6.85 10.57
N LEU A 74 10.47 6.33 11.75
CA LEU A 74 9.99 7.12 12.88
C LEU A 74 10.68 6.76 14.19
N ARG A 75 10.76 7.73 15.10
CA ARG A 75 11.23 7.53 16.48
C ARG A 75 10.33 8.27 17.45
N GLY A 76 10.24 7.77 18.66
CA GLY A 76 9.46 8.36 19.73
C GLY A 76 9.27 7.40 20.89
N PRO A 77 8.66 7.86 22.00
CA PRO A 77 8.48 7.04 23.18
C PRO A 77 7.54 5.86 23.00
N SER A 78 6.72 5.86 21.94
CA SER A 78 5.79 4.78 21.61
C SER A 78 6.41 3.66 20.78
N VAL A 79 7.65 3.82 20.30
CA VAL A 79 8.33 2.78 19.52
C VAL A 79 8.65 1.59 20.42
N MET A 80 8.36 0.39 19.94
CA MET A 80 8.63 -0.87 20.65
C MET A 80 10.12 -1.01 20.99
N ILE A 81 10.42 -1.78 22.01
CA ILE A 81 11.81 -2.15 22.35
C ILE A 81 12.36 -3.28 21.47
N GLY A 82 11.50 -4.00 20.77
CA GLY A 82 11.83 -5.06 19.81
C GLY A 82 10.86 -6.22 19.80
N TYR A 83 11.04 -7.09 18.80
CA TYR A 83 10.36 -8.38 18.70
C TYR A 83 11.03 -9.40 19.62
N LEU A 84 10.24 -10.13 20.39
CA LEU A 84 10.73 -11.13 21.35
C LEU A 84 11.44 -12.28 20.60
N ASN A 85 12.71 -12.53 20.95
CA ASN A 85 13.55 -13.59 20.38
C ASN A 85 13.86 -13.50 18.89
N HIS A 86 13.63 -12.34 18.25
CA HIS A 86 13.89 -12.11 16.81
C HIS A 86 15.02 -11.10 16.59
N LYS A 87 16.25 -11.47 16.93
CA LYS A 87 17.42 -10.56 16.90
C LYS A 87 17.68 -9.98 15.50
N GLU A 88 17.61 -10.80 14.47
CA GLU A 88 17.83 -10.36 13.08
C GLU A 88 16.77 -9.38 12.61
N GLU A 89 15.49 -9.68 12.86
CA GLU A 89 14.37 -8.79 12.55
C GLU A 89 14.48 -7.47 13.31
N ASN A 90 14.89 -7.50 14.58
CA ASN A 90 15.13 -6.30 15.37
C ASN A 90 16.24 -5.44 14.77
N ALA A 91 17.34 -6.03 14.35
CA ALA A 91 18.45 -5.30 13.72
C ALA A 91 18.04 -4.66 12.38
N ASN A 92 17.12 -5.29 11.64
CA ASN A 92 16.60 -4.77 10.38
C ASN A 92 15.55 -3.67 10.59
N THR A 93 14.78 -3.74 11.68
CA THR A 93 13.63 -2.87 11.94
C THR A 93 14.00 -1.68 12.83
N LEU A 94 14.88 -1.87 13.82
CA LEU A 94 15.31 -0.83 14.77
C LEU A 94 16.77 -0.51 14.49
N ARG A 95 17.03 0.60 13.76
CA ARG A 95 18.37 0.97 13.32
C ARG A 95 18.82 2.26 13.99
N THR A 96 20.10 2.32 14.35
CA THR A 96 20.69 3.56 14.83
C THR A 96 21.12 4.42 13.64
N HIS A 97 20.60 5.65 13.55
CA HIS A 97 20.95 6.61 12.53
C HIS A 97 22.17 7.46 12.94
N SER A 98 22.60 8.34 12.04
CA SER A 98 23.76 9.24 12.24
C SER A 98 23.56 10.23 13.39
N ASP A 99 22.32 10.50 13.77
CA ASP A 99 21.95 11.34 14.93
C ASP A 99 22.12 10.63 16.29
N GLY A 100 22.54 9.36 16.27
CA GLY A 100 22.74 8.53 17.46
C GLY A 100 21.45 7.96 18.07
N HIS A 101 20.29 8.22 17.48
CA HIS A 101 19.00 7.70 17.92
C HIS A 101 18.60 6.43 17.18
N VAL A 102 17.79 5.60 17.87
CA VAL A 102 17.19 4.42 17.26
C VAL A 102 15.91 4.85 16.54
N TRP A 103 15.80 4.46 15.27
CA TRP A 103 14.67 4.69 14.41
C TRP A 103 14.00 3.37 14.02
N LEU A 104 12.68 3.37 14.02
CA LEU A 104 11.85 2.29 13.49
C LEU A 104 11.76 2.43 11.97
N HIS A 105 12.28 1.46 11.23
CA HIS A 105 12.08 1.27 9.81
C HIS A 105 10.78 0.51 9.58
N THR A 106 9.76 1.20 9.07
CA THR A 106 8.39 0.67 9.03
C THR A 106 8.14 -0.35 7.92
N GLY A 107 9.00 -0.39 6.92
CA GLY A 107 8.77 -1.13 5.68
C GLY A 107 7.69 -0.50 4.80
N ASP A 108 7.29 0.73 5.09
CA ASP A 108 6.31 1.49 4.35
C ASP A 108 6.99 2.57 3.52
N LEU A 109 6.61 2.68 2.25
CA LEU A 109 7.08 3.71 1.33
C LEU A 109 6.18 4.94 1.45
N GLY A 110 6.81 6.11 1.49
CA GLY A 110 6.11 7.38 1.55
C GLY A 110 7.01 8.57 1.25
N SER A 111 6.48 9.76 1.44
CA SER A 111 7.22 11.02 1.34
C SER A 111 6.74 11.99 2.42
N MET A 112 7.51 13.03 2.65
CA MET A 112 7.16 14.13 3.57
C MET A 112 7.31 15.45 2.84
N ASP A 113 6.36 16.37 3.00
CA ASP A 113 6.49 17.71 2.45
C ASP A 113 7.22 18.66 3.41
N LYS A 114 7.50 19.89 2.95
CA LYS A 114 8.23 20.91 3.72
C LYS A 114 7.50 21.39 4.98
N ASP A 115 6.20 21.16 5.06
CA ASP A 115 5.40 21.50 6.23
C ASP A 115 5.24 20.31 7.18
N GLY A 116 5.89 19.18 6.88
CA GLY A 116 5.92 17.99 7.72
C GLY A 116 4.75 17.03 7.51
N PHE A 117 3.87 17.27 6.52
CA PHE A 117 2.83 16.30 6.20
C PHE A 117 3.39 15.05 5.55
N ILE A 118 2.92 13.89 6.03
CA ILE A 118 3.36 12.58 5.57
C ILE A 118 2.37 12.04 4.54
N TYR A 119 2.89 11.45 3.47
CA TYR A 119 2.13 10.81 2.40
C TYR A 119 2.53 9.36 2.30
N PHE A 120 1.65 8.47 2.71
CA PHE A 120 1.85 7.02 2.58
C PHE A 120 1.62 6.58 1.13
N LYS A 121 2.48 5.73 0.61
CA LYS A 121 2.36 5.18 -0.73
C LYS A 121 1.91 3.73 -0.70
N GLN A 122 2.71 2.86 -0.10
CA GLN A 122 2.40 1.44 0.12
C GLN A 122 3.47 0.72 0.92
N ARG A 123 3.29 -0.57 1.16
CA ARG A 123 4.32 -1.47 1.70
C ARG A 123 5.44 -1.71 0.68
N ILE A 124 6.71 -1.58 1.10
CA ILE A 124 7.87 -1.82 0.23
C ILE A 124 7.84 -3.25 -0.32
N LYS A 125 7.52 -4.24 0.52
CA LYS A 125 7.42 -5.66 0.13
C LYS A 125 6.31 -5.99 -0.89
N ARG A 126 5.37 -5.07 -1.12
CA ARG A 126 4.30 -5.22 -2.12
C ARG A 126 4.64 -4.59 -3.48
N MET A 127 5.73 -3.84 -3.56
CA MET A 127 6.14 -3.19 -4.79
C MET A 127 6.49 -4.24 -5.84
N ILE A 128 5.87 -4.15 -7.01
CA ILE A 128 6.13 -5.02 -8.16
C ILE A 128 7.18 -4.36 -9.04
N VAL A 129 8.22 -5.09 -9.39
CA VAL A 129 9.28 -4.59 -10.28
C VAL A 129 9.10 -5.22 -11.66
N THR A 130 8.59 -4.45 -12.62
CA THR A 130 8.37 -4.93 -13.98
C THR A 130 9.19 -4.12 -14.98
N SER A 131 10.07 -4.80 -15.75
CA SER A 131 10.94 -4.17 -16.76
C SER A 131 11.72 -2.94 -16.24
N GLY A 132 12.16 -2.99 -14.96
CA GLY A 132 12.89 -1.89 -14.30
C GLY A 132 12.01 -0.75 -13.76
N TYR A 133 10.69 -0.85 -13.88
CA TYR A 133 9.76 0.12 -13.31
C TYR A 133 9.14 -0.39 -12.02
N ASN A 134 9.00 0.51 -11.06
CA ASN A 134 8.27 0.24 -9.83
C ASN A 134 6.77 0.43 -10.06
N VAL A 135 6.00 -0.61 -9.84
CA VAL A 135 4.54 -0.59 -9.90
C VAL A 135 3.98 -0.73 -8.48
N TYR A 136 3.01 0.10 -8.19
CA TYR A 136 2.43 0.23 -6.85
C TYR A 136 1.03 -0.41 -6.82
N PRO A 137 0.88 -1.65 -6.31
CA PRO A 137 -0.39 -2.38 -6.29
C PRO A 137 -1.56 -1.58 -5.74
N SER A 138 -1.37 -0.87 -4.64
CA SER A 138 -2.46 -0.09 -4.02
C SER A 138 -3.04 1.01 -4.93
N GLN A 139 -2.21 1.58 -5.81
CA GLN A 139 -2.69 2.56 -6.79
C GLN A 139 -3.54 1.90 -7.87
N LEU A 140 -3.11 0.74 -8.34
CA LEU A 140 -3.84 -0.02 -9.34
C LEU A 140 -5.17 -0.52 -8.76
N GLU A 141 -5.15 -1.06 -7.54
CA GLU A 141 -6.34 -1.48 -6.82
C GLU A 141 -7.36 -0.34 -6.71
N ASN A 142 -6.94 0.85 -6.31
CA ASN A 142 -7.83 2.02 -6.23
C ASN A 142 -8.45 2.40 -7.58
N ILE A 143 -7.73 2.21 -8.69
CA ILE A 143 -8.23 2.47 -10.04
C ILE A 143 -9.22 1.36 -10.43
N ILE A 144 -8.85 0.10 -10.27
CA ILE A 144 -9.69 -1.06 -10.61
C ILE A 144 -11.00 -1.03 -9.81
N ASP A 145 -10.92 -0.74 -8.51
CA ASP A 145 -12.09 -0.63 -7.60
C ASP A 145 -13.02 0.54 -7.96
N GLY A 146 -12.54 1.48 -8.78
CA GLY A 146 -13.35 2.57 -9.34
C GLY A 146 -14.30 2.13 -10.45
N HIS A 147 -14.15 0.93 -11.00
CA HIS A 147 -15.04 0.38 -12.02
C HIS A 147 -16.36 -0.09 -11.41
N ASP A 148 -17.49 0.18 -12.07
CA ASP A 148 -18.84 -0.07 -11.53
C ASP A 148 -19.10 -1.53 -11.17
N ALA A 149 -18.55 -2.47 -11.93
CA ALA A 149 -18.70 -3.90 -11.69
C ALA A 149 -17.80 -4.44 -10.58
N VAL A 150 -16.81 -3.70 -10.11
CA VAL A 150 -15.80 -4.20 -9.16
C VAL A 150 -16.20 -3.87 -7.72
N GLN A 151 -16.26 -4.90 -6.89
CA GLN A 151 -16.42 -4.75 -5.44
C GLN A 151 -15.10 -4.47 -4.74
N MET A 152 -14.08 -5.26 -5.06
CA MET A 152 -12.72 -5.12 -4.57
C MET A 152 -11.73 -5.84 -5.49
N SER A 153 -10.48 -5.42 -5.44
CA SER A 153 -9.39 -6.06 -6.16
C SER A 153 -8.17 -6.30 -5.28
N CYS A 154 -7.29 -7.18 -5.74
CA CYS A 154 -5.95 -7.36 -5.20
C CYS A 154 -4.98 -7.53 -6.36
N VAL A 155 -3.95 -6.68 -6.39
CA VAL A 155 -2.92 -6.71 -7.43
C VAL A 155 -1.64 -7.30 -6.86
N ILE A 156 -1.06 -8.25 -7.59
CA ILE A 156 0.17 -8.93 -7.21
C ILE A 156 1.19 -8.97 -8.37
N GLY A 157 2.46 -9.18 -8.01
CA GLY A 157 3.51 -9.51 -8.93
C GLY A 157 3.60 -11.03 -9.15
N VAL A 158 3.68 -11.46 -10.40
CA VAL A 158 3.93 -12.85 -10.78
C VAL A 158 5.25 -12.91 -11.50
N LYS A 159 6.12 -13.84 -11.15
CA LYS A 159 7.44 -14.00 -11.77
C LYS A 159 7.34 -14.12 -13.28
N ASP A 160 8.21 -13.41 -13.98
CA ASP A 160 8.30 -13.43 -15.44
C ASP A 160 9.78 -13.45 -15.86
N PRO A 161 10.20 -14.38 -16.74
CA PRO A 161 11.60 -14.53 -17.10
C PRO A 161 12.19 -13.33 -17.86
N TYR A 162 11.35 -12.50 -18.48
CA TYR A 162 11.78 -11.35 -19.29
C TYR A 162 11.60 -10.00 -18.57
N LYS A 163 10.55 -9.89 -17.74
CA LYS A 163 10.17 -8.63 -17.09
C LYS A 163 10.53 -8.57 -15.62
N MET A 164 11.13 -9.59 -15.05
CA MET A 164 11.26 -9.92 -13.63
C MET A 164 9.90 -10.30 -13.03
N GLU A 165 8.92 -9.39 -13.10
CA GLU A 165 7.54 -9.64 -12.69
C GLU A 165 6.56 -9.07 -13.73
N LYS A 166 5.39 -9.67 -13.80
CA LYS A 166 4.22 -9.15 -14.51
C LYS A 166 3.07 -8.93 -13.53
N VAL A 167 2.25 -7.93 -13.82
CA VAL A 167 1.16 -7.50 -12.94
C VAL A 167 -0.07 -8.36 -13.17
N LEU A 168 -0.58 -9.03 -12.13
CA LEU A 168 -1.84 -9.77 -12.13
C LEU A 168 -2.85 -9.10 -11.20
N ALA A 169 -4.10 -8.96 -11.63
CA ALA A 169 -5.17 -8.46 -10.79
C ALA A 169 -6.22 -9.55 -10.52
N TYR A 170 -6.48 -9.82 -9.25
CA TYR A 170 -7.65 -10.60 -8.82
C TYR A 170 -8.80 -9.64 -8.53
N VAL A 171 -9.99 -9.95 -9.01
CA VAL A 171 -11.17 -9.09 -8.91
C VAL A 171 -12.35 -9.88 -8.36
N VAL A 172 -13.00 -9.32 -7.34
CA VAL A 172 -14.31 -9.75 -6.87
C VAL A 172 -15.36 -8.79 -7.44
N LEU A 173 -16.37 -9.34 -8.08
CA LEU A 173 -17.45 -8.56 -8.70
C LEU A 173 -18.52 -8.17 -7.67
N ARG A 174 -19.22 -7.08 -7.96
CA ARG A 174 -20.43 -6.71 -7.23
C ARG A 174 -21.59 -7.62 -7.60
N ASP A 175 -22.60 -7.68 -6.73
CA ASP A 175 -23.85 -8.37 -7.01
C ASP A 175 -24.46 -7.86 -8.33
N GLY A 176 -24.94 -8.80 -9.14
CA GLY A 176 -25.55 -8.51 -10.45
C GLY A 176 -24.58 -8.52 -11.64
N PHE A 177 -23.28 -8.75 -11.40
CA PHE A 177 -22.28 -8.95 -12.46
C PHE A 177 -21.77 -10.39 -12.43
N GLU A 178 -21.63 -10.98 -13.62
CA GLU A 178 -21.09 -12.34 -13.80
C GLU A 178 -19.74 -12.31 -14.52
N PRO A 179 -18.81 -13.21 -14.15
CA PRO A 179 -17.52 -13.32 -14.83
C PRO A 179 -17.70 -13.64 -16.33
N SER A 180 -17.15 -12.78 -17.19
CA SER A 180 -17.11 -13.04 -18.63
C SER A 180 -15.85 -12.44 -19.25
N GLU A 181 -15.51 -12.87 -20.47
CA GLU A 181 -14.38 -12.29 -21.20
C GLU A 181 -14.68 -10.84 -21.61
N GLU A 182 -15.92 -10.52 -21.95
CA GLU A 182 -16.36 -9.17 -22.28
C GLU A 182 -16.16 -8.22 -21.10
N LEU A 183 -16.56 -8.64 -19.89
CA LEU A 183 -16.38 -7.86 -18.68
C LEU A 183 -14.90 -7.71 -18.31
N ARG A 184 -14.09 -8.75 -18.52
CA ARG A 184 -12.63 -8.67 -18.32
C ARG A 184 -12.01 -7.61 -19.22
N GLN A 185 -12.37 -7.58 -20.49
CA GLN A 185 -11.89 -6.59 -21.44
C GLN A 185 -12.40 -5.18 -21.14
N ASP A 186 -13.63 -5.04 -20.65
CA ASP A 186 -14.19 -3.75 -20.24
C ASP A 186 -13.38 -3.16 -19.06
N ILE A 187 -13.13 -3.95 -18.01
CA ILE A 187 -12.30 -3.51 -16.88
C ILE A 187 -10.86 -3.17 -17.34
N LEU A 188 -10.26 -4.00 -18.21
CA LEU A 188 -8.93 -3.70 -18.77
C LEU A 188 -8.94 -2.41 -19.61
N ASN A 189 -9.98 -2.15 -20.38
CA ASN A 189 -10.13 -0.92 -21.16
C ASN A 189 -10.35 0.31 -20.26
N TYR A 190 -11.07 0.16 -19.17
CA TYR A 190 -11.16 1.18 -18.13
C TYR A 190 -9.77 1.48 -17.54
N CYS A 191 -9.02 0.45 -17.17
CA CYS A 191 -7.66 0.59 -16.64
C CYS A 191 -6.73 1.31 -17.62
N LYS A 192 -6.80 1.04 -18.93
CA LYS A 192 -5.96 1.70 -19.96
C LYS A 192 -6.09 3.23 -19.98
N LYS A 193 -7.22 3.77 -19.52
CA LYS A 193 -7.45 5.22 -19.46
C LYS A 193 -6.76 5.88 -18.26
N HIS A 194 -6.37 5.09 -17.25
CA HIS A 194 -5.91 5.59 -15.96
C HIS A 194 -4.54 5.04 -15.54
N ILE A 195 -4.08 3.95 -16.15
CA ILE A 195 -2.87 3.23 -15.78
C ILE A 195 -1.85 3.33 -16.92
N ALA A 196 -0.60 3.65 -16.59
CA ALA A 196 0.49 3.66 -17.55
C ALA A 196 0.73 2.26 -18.13
N LYS A 197 1.11 2.18 -19.42
CA LYS A 197 1.25 0.92 -20.16
C LYS A 197 2.13 -0.12 -19.47
N TYR A 198 3.22 0.29 -18.82
CA TYR A 198 4.15 -0.62 -18.13
C TYR A 198 3.54 -1.23 -16.86
N ALA A 199 2.57 -0.54 -16.23
CA ALA A 199 1.93 -0.96 -15.00
C ALA A 199 0.60 -1.70 -15.21
N MET A 200 0.16 -1.84 -16.46
CA MET A 200 -1.10 -2.53 -16.78
C MET A 200 -1.07 -4.00 -16.34
N PRO A 201 -2.13 -4.49 -15.70
CA PRO A 201 -2.31 -5.92 -15.51
C PRO A 201 -2.26 -6.65 -16.87
N TYR A 202 -1.49 -7.74 -16.93
CA TYR A 202 -1.47 -8.57 -18.14
C TYR A 202 -2.77 -9.34 -18.30
N THR A 203 -3.44 -9.65 -17.18
CA THR A 203 -4.78 -10.22 -17.14
C THR A 203 -5.49 -9.87 -15.83
N ILE A 204 -6.80 -10.12 -15.80
CA ILE A 204 -7.66 -10.08 -14.62
C ILE A 204 -8.22 -11.48 -14.40
N GLU A 205 -8.15 -11.95 -13.16
CA GLU A 205 -8.80 -13.19 -12.73
C GLU A 205 -9.96 -12.87 -11.78
N PHE A 206 -11.13 -13.40 -12.10
CA PHE A 206 -12.29 -13.25 -11.23
C PHE A 206 -12.25 -14.30 -10.11
N ARG A 207 -12.58 -13.86 -8.91
CA ARG A 207 -12.73 -14.69 -7.71
C ARG A 207 -14.05 -14.38 -7.02
N SER A 208 -14.67 -15.37 -6.38
CA SER A 208 -15.83 -15.16 -5.54
C SER A 208 -15.48 -14.40 -4.25
N GLU A 209 -14.27 -14.65 -3.74
CA GLU A 209 -13.71 -13.96 -2.57
C GLU A 209 -12.19 -13.89 -2.64
N LEU A 210 -11.60 -12.98 -1.88
CA LEU A 210 -10.14 -12.89 -1.69
C LEU A 210 -9.76 -13.48 -0.33
N PRO A 211 -8.63 -14.21 -0.25
CA PRO A 211 -8.14 -14.76 1.01
C PRO A 211 -7.84 -13.63 2.00
N LYS A 212 -8.19 -13.85 3.27
CA LYS A 212 -8.02 -12.88 4.35
C LYS A 212 -7.10 -13.42 5.43
N THR A 213 -6.36 -12.53 6.04
CA THR A 213 -5.61 -12.80 7.27
C THR A 213 -6.57 -12.95 8.46
N LEU A 214 -6.07 -13.46 9.59
CA LEU A 214 -6.86 -13.58 10.83
C LEU A 214 -7.46 -12.24 11.31
N VAL A 215 -6.86 -11.11 10.92
CA VAL A 215 -7.34 -9.75 11.24
C VAL A 215 -8.18 -9.13 10.12
N GLY A 216 -8.63 -9.94 9.14
CA GLY A 216 -9.54 -9.51 8.08
C GLY A 216 -8.92 -8.74 6.92
N LYS A 217 -7.58 -8.56 6.87
CA LYS A 217 -6.89 -7.93 5.73
C LYS A 217 -6.70 -8.94 4.60
N ILE A 218 -6.70 -8.47 3.34
CA ILE A 218 -6.41 -9.33 2.18
C ILE A 218 -5.01 -9.96 2.33
N ALA A 219 -4.95 -11.28 2.24
CA ALA A 219 -3.70 -12.06 2.34
C ALA A 219 -3.05 -12.18 0.94
N TYR A 220 -2.54 -11.08 0.40
CA TYR A 220 -1.94 -11.03 -0.94
C TYR A 220 -0.81 -12.06 -1.15
N THR A 221 -0.05 -12.38 -0.09
CA THR A 221 1.02 -13.38 -0.16
C THR A 221 0.52 -14.80 -0.44
N VAL A 222 -0.74 -15.10 -0.12
CA VAL A 222 -1.38 -16.38 -0.49
C VAL A 222 -1.62 -16.39 -1.98
N LEU A 223 -2.18 -15.31 -2.53
CA LEU A 223 -2.43 -15.16 -3.97
C LEU A 223 -1.11 -15.19 -4.78
N GLU A 224 -0.06 -14.56 -4.29
CA GLU A 224 1.27 -14.62 -4.92
C GLU A 224 1.83 -16.06 -4.98
N LYS A 225 1.67 -16.83 -3.91
CA LYS A 225 2.10 -18.21 -3.85
C LYS A 225 1.30 -19.09 -4.82
N GLU A 226 -0.02 -18.93 -4.84
CA GLU A 226 -0.90 -19.66 -5.76
C GLU A 226 -0.52 -19.37 -7.22
N ALA A 227 -0.46 -18.11 -7.61
CA ALA A 227 -0.13 -17.70 -8.98
C ALA A 227 1.24 -18.19 -9.44
N ASN A 228 2.26 -18.11 -8.60
CA ASN A 228 3.59 -18.59 -8.94
C ASN A 228 3.69 -20.13 -8.98
N ALA A 229 2.88 -20.86 -8.20
CA ALA A 229 2.81 -22.32 -8.25
C ALA A 229 2.12 -22.80 -9.55
N ASP A 230 1.07 -22.12 -9.99
CA ASP A 230 0.37 -22.45 -11.23
C ASP A 230 1.24 -22.17 -12.46
N LEU A 231 1.97 -21.05 -12.48
CA LEU A 231 2.95 -20.77 -13.52
C LEU A 231 4.05 -21.85 -13.60
N ALA A 232 4.51 -22.35 -12.46
CA ALA A 232 5.53 -23.41 -12.44
C ALA A 232 5.01 -24.72 -13.03
N LYS A 233 3.73 -25.04 -12.89
CA LYS A 233 3.09 -26.22 -13.51
C LYS A 233 2.97 -26.06 -15.03
N GLU A 234 2.60 -24.87 -15.51
CA GLU A 234 2.49 -24.57 -16.95
C GLU A 234 3.84 -24.68 -17.68
N LEU A 235 4.94 -24.35 -17.01
CA LEU A 235 6.29 -24.44 -17.58
C LEU A 235 6.85 -25.88 -17.66
N VAL A 236 6.22 -26.83 -16.95
CA VAL A 236 6.66 -28.26 -16.90
C VAL A 236 5.77 -29.14 -17.77
N SER A 237 4.62 -28.66 -18.22
CA SER A 237 3.67 -29.33 -19.13
C SER A 237 3.97 -29.02 -20.59
#